data_d24f09e98639a5fbac7c01bd68fc4a37
#
_entry.id   d24f09e98639a5fbac7c01bd68fc4a37
#
_cell.length_a   1.000
_cell.length_b   1.000
_cell.length_c   1.000
_cell.angle_alpha   90.00
_cell.angle_beta   90.00
_cell.angle_gamma   90.00
#
_symmetry.space_group_name_H-M   'P 1'
#
loop_
_entity.id
_entity.type
_entity.pdbx_description
1 polymer ?
#
loop_
_entity_poly.entity_id
_entity_poly.type
_entity_poly.pdbx_seq_one_letter_code
_entity_poly.pdbx_strand_id
1 'polypeptide(L)'
;MRSYPLSEADKIVACLTPDYGLIRLVAKGARKIKSRFSGSIEPFSVGEIAFYRREDAELGILRSIELKQSYFHLAKNVNMVAALAYFGELLADFSPPHEPNENLYRMARACFKAVAGVSDDQNKMGAGVLYFELWILRLTGYLPASNVCGECRSPIRPDESVVWSSENRFLCELCAPVGRGIILKPQQAVLLSLARKLAPEAFIAQSVYKREFLKPHSAITRKLIKQVLLRDLEYWSEKNWEAVEL
;
A
#
# COMPACT_ATOMS: atom_id res chain seq x y z
N MET A 1 5.82 -9.16 -5.03
CA MET A 1 5.42 -9.96 -6.23
C MET A 1 4.06 -10.59 -6.02
N ARG A 2 3.27 -10.77 -7.08
CA ARG A 2 2.04 -11.59 -7.14
C ARG A 2 2.25 -12.66 -8.22
N SER A 3 1.68 -13.84 -8.05
CA SER A 3 1.78 -14.89 -9.06
C SER A 3 0.42 -15.52 -9.37
N TYR A 4 0.20 -15.83 -10.63
CA TYR A 4 -1.03 -16.41 -11.15
C TYR A 4 -0.71 -17.65 -12.00
N PRO A 5 -1.54 -18.71 -11.95
CA PRO A 5 -1.39 -19.82 -12.88
C PRO A 5 -1.67 -19.32 -14.33
N LEU A 6 -0.79 -19.68 -15.27
CA LEU A 6 -0.97 -19.39 -16.69
C LEU A 6 -1.40 -20.65 -17.46
N SER A 7 -0.80 -21.79 -17.11
CA SER A 7 -1.06 -23.10 -17.72
C SER A 7 -0.87 -24.19 -16.66
N GLU A 8 -0.91 -25.45 -17.07
CA GLU A 8 -0.62 -26.58 -16.17
C GLU A 8 0.79 -26.50 -15.56
N ALA A 9 1.77 -25.99 -16.29
CA ALA A 9 3.17 -25.95 -15.86
C ALA A 9 3.69 -24.56 -15.52
N ASP A 10 3.04 -23.47 -15.96
CA ASP A 10 3.61 -22.13 -15.95
C ASP A 10 2.84 -21.19 -14.99
N LYS A 11 3.53 -20.17 -14.49
CA LYS A 11 2.93 -19.06 -13.74
C LYS A 11 3.25 -17.72 -14.42
N ILE A 12 2.36 -16.74 -14.30
CA ILE A 12 2.70 -15.32 -14.48
C ILE A 12 3.11 -14.77 -13.14
N VAL A 13 4.22 -14.05 -13.11
CA VAL A 13 4.73 -13.34 -11.93
C VAL A 13 4.71 -11.84 -12.21
N ALA A 14 3.97 -11.08 -11.44
CA ALA A 14 3.98 -9.63 -11.46
C ALA A 14 5.03 -9.12 -10.48
N CYS A 15 5.98 -8.32 -10.96
CA CYS A 15 7.09 -7.77 -10.19
C CYS A 15 7.09 -6.24 -10.30
N LEU A 16 7.17 -5.55 -9.16
CA LEU A 16 7.50 -4.14 -9.14
C LEU A 16 9.03 -4.01 -9.11
N THR A 17 9.59 -3.26 -10.04
CA THR A 17 11.03 -3.04 -10.19
C THR A 17 11.36 -1.54 -10.19
N PRO A 18 12.56 -1.11 -9.77
CA PRO A 18 12.95 0.30 -9.82
C PRO A 18 13.10 0.82 -11.25
N ASP A 19 13.66 -0.01 -12.15
CA ASP A 19 14.09 0.41 -13.48
C ASP A 19 13.04 0.20 -14.58
N TYR A 20 12.09 -0.73 -14.36
CA TYR A 20 11.09 -1.11 -15.37
C TYR A 20 9.64 -0.96 -14.88
N GLY A 21 9.43 -0.40 -13.67
CA GLY A 21 8.10 -0.29 -13.09
C GLY A 21 7.46 -1.65 -12.80
N LEU A 22 6.16 -1.75 -12.99
CA LEU A 22 5.41 -3.00 -12.88
C LEU A 22 5.56 -3.82 -14.16
N ILE A 23 6.17 -4.99 -14.06
CA ILE A 23 6.35 -5.94 -15.17
C ILE A 23 5.68 -7.28 -14.88
N ARG A 24 5.22 -7.94 -15.92
CA ARG A 24 4.63 -9.28 -15.87
C ARG A 24 5.51 -10.26 -16.65
N LEU A 25 5.90 -11.33 -15.98
CA LEU A 25 6.85 -12.31 -16.51
C LEU A 25 6.27 -13.72 -16.46
N VAL A 26 6.44 -14.48 -17.52
CA VAL A 26 6.11 -15.91 -17.55
C VAL A 26 7.28 -16.70 -16.95
N ALA A 27 7.01 -17.36 -15.84
CA ALA A 27 7.92 -18.31 -15.20
C ALA A 27 7.61 -19.72 -15.71
N LYS A 28 8.31 -20.14 -16.77
CA LYS A 28 8.10 -21.44 -17.43
C LYS A 28 8.47 -22.60 -16.50
N GLY A 29 7.59 -23.57 -16.38
CA GLY A 29 7.77 -24.74 -15.52
C GLY A 29 7.67 -24.45 -14.02
N ALA A 30 7.15 -23.29 -13.63
CA ALA A 30 7.11 -22.86 -12.22
C ALA A 30 6.20 -23.72 -11.33
N ARG A 31 5.25 -24.46 -11.92
CA ARG A 31 4.33 -25.36 -11.21
C ARG A 31 4.84 -26.80 -11.12
N LYS A 32 5.95 -27.13 -11.78
CA LYS A 32 6.55 -28.46 -11.70
C LYS A 32 7.17 -28.70 -10.33
N ILE A 33 7.10 -29.94 -9.83
CA ILE A 33 7.63 -30.32 -8.50
C ILE A 33 9.12 -29.96 -8.34
N LYS A 34 9.91 -30.13 -9.39
CA LYS A 34 11.35 -29.76 -9.43
C LYS A 34 11.56 -28.46 -10.23
N SER A 35 10.75 -27.44 -9.93
CA SER A 35 10.91 -26.13 -10.58
C SER A 35 12.17 -25.44 -10.10
N ARG A 36 12.94 -24.85 -11.03
CA ARG A 36 14.07 -23.95 -10.69
C ARG A 36 13.64 -22.67 -9.98
N PHE A 37 12.34 -22.35 -9.97
CA PHE A 37 11.76 -21.19 -9.32
C PHE A 37 11.13 -21.52 -7.96
N SER A 38 11.25 -22.78 -7.49
CA SER A 38 10.63 -23.21 -6.24
C SER A 38 11.07 -22.33 -5.08
N GLY A 39 10.10 -21.80 -4.34
CA GLY A 39 10.34 -20.93 -3.18
C GLY A 39 10.78 -19.49 -3.50
N SER A 40 11.24 -19.18 -4.74
CA SER A 40 11.80 -17.87 -5.06
C SER A 40 10.77 -16.91 -5.69
N ILE A 41 9.69 -17.41 -6.27
CA ILE A 41 8.60 -16.61 -6.86
C ILE A 41 7.34 -16.55 -6.00
N GLU A 42 7.48 -16.91 -4.72
CA GLU A 42 6.37 -16.78 -3.79
C GLU A 42 6.01 -15.31 -3.56
N PRO A 43 4.73 -15.01 -3.27
CA PRO A 43 4.33 -13.65 -2.94
C PRO A 43 5.20 -13.04 -1.86
N PHE A 44 5.37 -11.73 -1.88
CA PHE A 44 6.14 -10.95 -0.89
C PHE A 44 7.64 -11.29 -0.82
N SER A 45 8.18 -11.85 -1.89
CA SER A 45 9.63 -12.05 -2.06
C SER A 45 10.29 -10.83 -2.70
N VAL A 46 11.52 -10.55 -2.29
CA VAL A 46 12.40 -9.53 -2.87
C VAL A 46 13.63 -10.23 -3.41
N GLY A 47 14.02 -9.91 -4.62
CA GLY A 47 15.16 -10.56 -5.27
C GLY A 47 15.62 -9.82 -6.52
N GLU A 48 16.76 -10.21 -7.04
CA GLU A 48 17.24 -9.78 -8.35
C GLU A 48 16.73 -10.74 -9.41
N ILE A 49 16.23 -10.20 -10.51
CA ILE A 49 15.65 -10.99 -11.59
C ILE A 49 16.39 -10.74 -12.91
N ALA A 50 16.62 -11.81 -13.65
CA ALA A 50 17.02 -11.73 -15.04
C ALA A 50 15.82 -12.16 -15.90
N PHE A 51 15.45 -11.34 -16.87
CA PHE A 51 14.34 -11.61 -17.76
C PHE A 51 14.64 -11.16 -19.17
N TYR A 52 13.86 -11.65 -20.12
CA TYR A 52 13.84 -11.20 -21.51
C TYR A 52 12.43 -10.70 -21.84
N ARG A 53 12.34 -9.56 -22.49
CA ARG A 53 11.09 -9.01 -23.01
C ARG A 53 11.35 -8.36 -24.37
N ARG A 54 10.48 -8.65 -25.33
CA ARG A 54 10.44 -7.89 -26.57
C ARG A 54 9.79 -6.54 -26.32
N GLU A 55 10.16 -5.53 -27.05
CA GLU A 55 9.65 -4.15 -26.84
C GLU A 55 8.13 -4.06 -26.96
N ASP A 56 7.55 -4.80 -27.90
CA ASP A 56 6.12 -4.87 -28.19
C ASP A 56 5.35 -5.88 -27.33
N ALA A 57 6.03 -6.64 -26.46
CA ALA A 57 5.39 -7.69 -25.68
C ALA A 57 4.90 -7.20 -24.32
N GLU A 58 3.64 -7.52 -24.00
CA GLU A 58 3.05 -7.28 -22.68
C GLU A 58 3.68 -8.19 -21.60
N LEU A 59 4.03 -9.41 -21.97
CA LEU A 59 4.61 -10.42 -21.09
C LEU A 59 6.08 -10.68 -21.45
N GLY A 60 6.96 -10.58 -20.47
CA GLY A 60 8.35 -11.04 -20.58
C GLY A 60 8.49 -12.51 -20.15
N ILE A 61 9.71 -13.05 -20.28
CA ILE A 61 10.07 -14.40 -19.84
C ILE A 61 11.08 -14.29 -18.70
N LEU A 62 10.71 -14.80 -17.52
CA LEU A 62 11.63 -14.89 -16.37
C LEU A 62 12.71 -15.95 -16.67
N ARG A 63 13.98 -15.53 -16.62
CA ARG A 63 15.14 -16.40 -16.84
C ARG A 63 15.66 -16.96 -15.53
N SER A 64 15.89 -16.08 -14.56
CA SER A 64 16.33 -16.47 -13.23
C SER A 64 15.86 -15.47 -12.19
N ILE A 65 15.88 -15.89 -10.94
CA ILE A 65 15.66 -15.04 -9.77
C ILE A 65 16.64 -15.45 -8.68
N GLU A 66 17.35 -14.47 -8.14
CA GLU A 66 18.15 -14.61 -6.94
C GLU A 66 17.38 -14.00 -5.77
N LEU A 67 16.88 -14.86 -4.89
CA LEU A 67 16.11 -14.44 -3.73
C LEU A 67 17.03 -13.75 -2.72
N LYS A 68 16.75 -12.48 -2.40
CA LYS A 68 17.46 -11.71 -1.37
C LYS A 68 16.72 -11.70 -0.03
N GLN A 69 15.39 -11.68 -0.07
CA GLN A 69 14.56 -11.66 1.13
C GLN A 69 13.19 -12.30 0.85
N SER A 70 12.67 -13.06 1.80
CA SER A 70 11.33 -13.62 1.76
C SER A 70 10.59 -13.30 3.04
N TYR A 71 9.33 -12.87 2.88
CA TYR A 71 8.39 -12.70 3.99
C TYR A 71 7.42 -13.88 4.12
N PHE A 72 7.69 -14.99 3.43
CA PHE A 72 6.83 -16.17 3.45
C PHE A 72 6.68 -16.79 4.86
N HIS A 73 7.68 -16.62 5.72
CA HIS A 73 7.61 -17.06 7.12
C HIS A 73 6.46 -16.40 7.90
N LEU A 74 5.97 -15.23 7.44
CA LEU A 74 4.84 -14.52 8.02
C LEU A 74 3.47 -15.08 7.58
N ALA A 75 3.45 -16.06 6.67
CA ALA A 75 2.22 -16.67 6.17
C ALA A 75 1.36 -17.37 7.24
N LYS A 76 1.92 -17.60 8.43
CA LYS A 76 1.18 -18.12 9.60
C LYS A 76 0.23 -17.08 10.23
N ASN A 77 0.49 -15.79 10.01
CA ASN A 77 -0.35 -14.71 10.52
C ASN A 77 -1.30 -14.23 9.41
N VAL A 78 -2.58 -14.56 9.55
CA VAL A 78 -3.62 -14.25 8.55
C VAL A 78 -3.75 -12.75 8.28
N ASN A 79 -3.68 -11.92 9.33
CA ASN A 79 -3.77 -10.47 9.19
C ASN A 79 -2.56 -9.90 8.45
N MET A 80 -1.38 -10.47 8.68
CA MET A 80 -0.17 -10.09 7.95
C MET A 80 -0.28 -10.46 6.47
N VAL A 81 -0.74 -11.66 6.15
CA VAL A 81 -0.96 -12.08 4.77
C VAL A 81 -1.96 -11.14 4.08
N ALA A 82 -3.06 -10.79 4.76
CA ALA A 82 -4.05 -9.87 4.23
C ALA A 82 -3.45 -8.47 3.98
N ALA A 83 -2.68 -7.92 4.91
CA ALA A 83 -2.03 -6.62 4.75
C ALA A 83 -1.03 -6.60 3.59
N LEU A 84 -0.18 -7.64 3.48
CA LEU A 84 0.81 -7.74 2.40
C LEU A 84 0.14 -8.00 1.04
N ALA A 85 -0.92 -8.80 1.00
CA ALA A 85 -1.71 -9.03 -0.21
C ALA A 85 -2.39 -7.73 -0.68
N TYR A 86 -2.91 -6.96 0.26
CA TYR A 86 -3.48 -5.64 0.00
C TYR A 86 -2.44 -4.65 -0.56
N PHE A 87 -1.23 -4.60 -0.01
CA PHE A 87 -0.15 -3.79 -0.60
C PHE A 87 0.13 -4.22 -2.04
N GLY A 88 0.21 -5.53 -2.29
CA GLY A 88 0.40 -6.06 -3.63
C GLY A 88 -0.75 -5.73 -4.59
N GLU A 89 -1.99 -5.68 -4.10
CA GLU A 89 -3.17 -5.27 -4.86
C GLU A 89 -3.05 -3.79 -5.26
N LEU A 90 -2.83 -2.90 -4.30
CA LEU A 90 -2.69 -1.47 -4.57
C LEU A 90 -1.49 -1.17 -5.50
N LEU A 91 -0.35 -1.82 -5.30
CA LEU A 91 0.79 -1.65 -6.19
C LEU A 91 0.47 -2.07 -7.62
N ALA A 92 -0.30 -3.15 -7.82
CA ALA A 92 -0.68 -3.60 -9.15
C ALA A 92 -1.63 -2.62 -9.85
N ASP A 93 -2.53 -1.99 -9.10
CA ASP A 93 -3.53 -1.07 -9.65
C ASP A 93 -3.00 0.36 -9.85
N PHE A 94 -2.13 0.82 -8.96
CA PHE A 94 -1.59 2.19 -8.99
C PHE A 94 -0.25 2.31 -9.73
N SER A 95 0.33 1.21 -10.20
CA SER A 95 1.57 1.25 -10.99
C SER A 95 1.24 1.04 -12.46
N PRO A 96 1.40 2.07 -13.31
CA PRO A 96 1.30 1.88 -14.75
C PRO A 96 2.30 0.81 -15.21
N PRO A 97 1.91 -0.09 -16.12
CA PRO A 97 2.82 -1.09 -16.65
C PRO A 97 4.02 -0.43 -17.36
N HIS A 98 5.21 -0.94 -17.07
CA HIS A 98 6.46 -0.50 -17.72
C HIS A 98 6.87 0.96 -17.48
N GLU A 99 6.28 1.63 -16.51
CA GLU A 99 6.68 2.98 -16.10
C GLU A 99 7.50 2.92 -14.80
N PRO A 100 8.81 3.22 -14.85
CA PRO A 100 9.65 3.27 -13.66
C PRO A 100 9.17 4.32 -12.67
N ASN A 101 9.07 3.92 -11.40
CA ASN A 101 8.80 4.85 -10.30
C ASN A 101 9.61 4.43 -9.07
N GLU A 102 10.83 4.95 -8.98
CA GLU A 102 11.76 4.64 -7.90
C GLU A 102 11.19 4.99 -6.53
N ASN A 103 10.48 6.12 -6.41
CA ASN A 103 9.88 6.54 -5.14
C ASN A 103 8.81 5.56 -4.67
N LEU A 104 7.98 5.08 -5.58
CA LEU A 104 6.96 4.07 -5.28
C LEU A 104 7.62 2.73 -4.88
N TYR A 105 8.65 2.30 -5.60
CA TYR A 105 9.39 1.09 -5.28
C TYR A 105 10.05 1.16 -3.90
N ARG A 106 10.73 2.26 -3.57
CA ARG A 106 11.39 2.48 -2.28
C ARG A 106 10.39 2.53 -1.13
N MET A 107 9.29 3.27 -1.32
CA MET A 107 8.20 3.34 -0.36
C MET A 107 7.61 1.96 -0.09
N ALA A 108 7.28 1.19 -1.14
CA ALA A 108 6.74 -0.14 -1.01
C ALA A 108 7.69 -1.05 -0.21
N ARG A 109 8.97 -1.10 -0.55
CA ARG A 109 9.96 -1.90 0.18
C ARG A 109 10.07 -1.52 1.65
N ALA A 110 10.11 -0.22 1.96
CA ALA A 110 10.18 0.26 3.32
C ALA A 110 8.94 -0.13 4.12
N CYS A 111 7.73 0.04 3.56
CA CYS A 111 6.48 -0.35 4.21
C CYS A 111 6.40 -1.87 4.46
N PHE A 112 6.77 -2.70 3.46
CA PHE A 112 6.80 -4.15 3.64
C PHE A 112 7.70 -4.56 4.82
N LYS A 113 8.91 -3.98 4.90
CA LYS A 113 9.85 -4.24 6.00
C LYS A 113 9.29 -3.79 7.34
N ALA A 114 8.75 -2.58 7.41
CA ALA A 114 8.23 -2.00 8.64
C ALA A 114 7.03 -2.78 9.19
N VAL A 115 6.08 -3.14 8.33
CA VAL A 115 4.90 -3.93 8.72
C VAL A 115 5.28 -5.35 9.12
N ALA A 116 6.22 -5.98 8.41
CA ALA A 116 6.73 -7.30 8.76
C ALA A 116 7.38 -7.34 10.16
N GLY A 117 8.00 -6.23 10.59
CA GLY A 117 8.62 -6.10 11.90
C GLY A 117 7.64 -5.94 13.08
N VAL A 118 6.34 -5.79 12.80
CA VAL A 118 5.29 -5.59 13.83
C VAL A 118 4.15 -6.60 13.68
N SER A 119 4.46 -7.80 13.21
CA SER A 119 3.47 -8.86 12.90
C SER A 119 2.54 -9.22 14.05
N ASP A 120 2.99 -9.05 15.29
CA ASP A 120 2.26 -9.41 16.50
C ASP A 120 1.48 -8.23 17.12
N ASP A 121 1.60 -7.03 16.54
CA ASP A 121 0.92 -5.82 17.02
C ASP A 121 -0.04 -5.29 15.94
N GLN A 122 -1.30 -5.59 16.11
CA GLN A 122 -2.33 -5.24 15.12
C GLN A 122 -2.54 -3.72 14.99
N ASN A 123 -2.40 -2.95 16.06
CA ASN A 123 -2.51 -1.49 15.99
C ASN A 123 -1.36 -0.90 15.16
N LYS A 124 -0.15 -1.38 15.38
CA LYS A 124 1.02 -0.97 14.60
C LYS A 124 0.91 -1.44 13.15
N MET A 125 0.41 -2.65 12.91
CA MET A 125 0.14 -3.14 11.57
C MET A 125 -0.89 -2.25 10.85
N GLY A 126 -1.99 -1.89 11.54
CA GLY A 126 -2.98 -0.93 11.01
C GLY A 126 -2.39 0.44 10.69
N ALA A 127 -1.49 0.95 11.53
CA ALA A 127 -0.76 2.19 11.25
C ALA A 127 0.13 2.07 10.00
N GLY A 128 0.78 0.91 9.81
CA GLY A 128 1.57 0.63 8.62
C GLY A 128 0.74 0.55 7.34
N VAL A 129 -0.46 -0.03 7.41
CA VAL A 129 -1.41 -0.05 6.29
C VAL A 129 -1.85 1.37 5.94
N LEU A 130 -2.25 2.17 6.94
CA LEU A 130 -2.62 3.56 6.71
C LEU A 130 -1.47 4.39 6.12
N TYR A 131 -0.25 4.20 6.61
CA TYR A 131 0.93 4.87 6.05
C TYR A 131 1.11 4.54 4.57
N PHE A 132 0.97 3.27 4.20
CA PHE A 132 1.06 2.82 2.82
C PHE A 132 -0.04 3.44 1.94
N GLU A 133 -1.30 3.46 2.42
CA GLU A 133 -2.44 4.08 1.72
C GLU A 133 -2.20 5.59 1.46
N LEU A 134 -1.75 6.32 2.49
CA LEU A 134 -1.44 7.75 2.37
C LEU A 134 -0.33 8.01 1.34
N TRP A 135 0.71 7.18 1.33
CA TRP A 135 1.85 7.38 0.44
C TRP A 135 1.55 6.96 -1.00
N ILE A 136 0.83 5.86 -1.23
CA ILE A 136 0.47 5.46 -2.58
C ILE A 136 -0.42 6.51 -3.24
N LEU A 137 -1.46 6.98 -2.52
CA LEU A 137 -2.32 8.05 -2.99
C LEU A 137 -1.57 9.37 -3.24
N ARG A 138 -0.57 9.66 -2.43
CA ARG A 138 0.27 10.85 -2.58
C ARG A 138 1.19 10.76 -3.79
N LEU A 139 1.92 9.64 -3.95
CA LEU A 139 2.88 9.45 -5.04
C LEU A 139 2.19 9.37 -6.41
N THR A 140 0.91 8.97 -6.41
CA THR A 140 0.07 8.91 -7.62
C THR A 140 -0.80 10.15 -7.82
N GLY A 141 -0.68 11.16 -6.94
CA GLY A 141 -1.34 12.46 -7.10
C GLY A 141 -2.81 12.52 -6.65
N TYR A 142 -3.36 11.46 -6.05
CA TYR A 142 -4.76 11.42 -5.63
C TYR A 142 -5.02 11.97 -4.21
N LEU A 143 -3.99 12.08 -3.36
CA LEU A 143 -4.14 12.66 -2.03
C LEU A 143 -3.93 14.18 -2.09
N PRO A 144 -4.96 15.01 -1.82
CA PRO A 144 -4.81 16.45 -1.79
C PRO A 144 -3.93 16.92 -0.63
N ALA A 145 -3.44 18.15 -0.73
CA ALA A 145 -2.67 18.78 0.33
C ALA A 145 -3.52 18.92 1.60
N SER A 146 -3.01 18.43 2.74
CA SER A 146 -3.70 18.47 4.03
C SER A 146 -3.28 19.62 4.94
N ASN A 147 -2.33 20.44 4.49
CA ASN A 147 -1.80 21.59 5.22
C ASN A 147 -2.33 22.94 4.73
N VAL A 148 -3.20 22.91 3.71
CA VAL A 148 -3.82 24.10 3.13
C VAL A 148 -5.30 23.78 2.91
N CYS A 149 -6.17 24.73 3.26
CA CYS A 149 -7.60 24.58 3.03
C CYS A 149 -7.90 24.53 1.53
N GLY A 150 -8.63 23.53 1.09
CA GLY A 150 -9.02 23.34 -0.30
C GLY A 150 -9.99 24.43 -0.82
N GLU A 151 -10.62 25.21 0.06
CA GLU A 151 -11.54 26.29 -0.29
C GLU A 151 -10.85 27.66 -0.24
N CYS A 152 -10.50 28.16 0.94
CA CYS A 152 -9.96 29.49 1.11
C CYS A 152 -8.45 29.59 0.89
N ARG A 153 -7.76 28.47 0.67
CA ARG A 153 -6.30 28.38 0.45
C ARG A 153 -5.43 28.82 1.62
N SER A 154 -6.03 29.14 2.78
CA SER A 154 -5.28 29.45 3.98
C SER A 154 -4.55 28.23 4.52
N PRO A 155 -3.37 28.38 5.13
CA PRO A 155 -2.71 27.31 5.86
C PRO A 155 -3.61 26.80 7.00
N ILE A 156 -3.69 25.47 7.14
CA ILE A 156 -4.36 24.82 8.27
C ILE A 156 -3.36 24.74 9.42
N ARG A 157 -3.72 25.26 10.58
CA ARG A 157 -2.85 25.27 11.76
C ARG A 157 -2.85 23.91 12.45
N PRO A 158 -1.76 23.55 13.16
CA PRO A 158 -1.66 22.27 13.86
C PRO A 158 -2.66 22.07 14.99
N ASP A 159 -3.19 23.15 15.54
CA ASP A 159 -4.17 23.18 16.63
C ASP A 159 -5.63 23.22 16.17
N GLU A 160 -5.86 23.22 14.85
CA GLU A 160 -7.20 23.22 14.25
C GLU A 160 -7.65 21.79 13.88
N SER A 161 -8.97 21.59 13.95
CA SER A 161 -9.59 20.43 13.33
C SER A 161 -9.57 20.57 11.81
N VAL A 162 -9.46 19.44 11.12
CA VAL A 162 -9.48 19.38 9.65
C VAL A 162 -10.70 18.57 9.22
N VAL A 163 -11.47 19.08 8.28
CA VAL A 163 -12.64 18.39 7.78
C VAL A 163 -12.38 17.86 6.36
N TRP A 164 -12.55 16.57 6.18
CA TRP A 164 -12.56 15.97 4.86
C TRP A 164 -13.96 16.08 4.25
N SER A 165 -14.08 16.83 3.17
CA SER A 165 -15.35 17.09 2.47
C SER A 165 -15.78 15.97 1.52
N SER A 166 -17.03 15.99 1.10
CA SER A 166 -17.56 15.10 0.05
C SER A 166 -16.88 15.28 -1.31
N GLU A 167 -16.28 16.46 -1.54
CA GLU A 167 -15.56 16.80 -2.77
C GLU A 167 -14.09 16.41 -2.72
N ASN A 168 -13.70 15.54 -1.77
CA ASN A 168 -12.33 15.06 -1.59
C ASN A 168 -11.31 16.19 -1.34
N ARG A 169 -11.67 17.16 -0.50
CA ARG A 169 -10.79 18.25 -0.08
C ARG A 169 -10.65 18.31 1.43
N PHE A 170 -9.48 18.69 1.92
CA PHE A 170 -9.29 19.08 3.31
C PHE A 170 -9.68 20.54 3.49
N LEU A 171 -10.56 20.80 4.44
CA LEU A 171 -11.08 22.14 4.77
C LEU A 171 -10.72 22.53 6.19
N CYS A 172 -10.46 23.81 6.41
CA CYS A 172 -10.36 24.39 7.76
C CYS A 172 -11.74 24.46 8.43
N GLU A 173 -11.79 24.68 9.73
CA GLU A 173 -13.05 24.76 10.50
C GLU A 173 -14.03 25.82 9.95
N LEU A 174 -13.51 26.94 9.47
CA LEU A 174 -14.32 28.05 8.95
C LEU A 174 -14.99 27.73 7.61
N CYS A 175 -14.37 26.92 6.76
CA CYS A 175 -14.90 26.56 5.45
C CYS A 175 -15.67 25.24 5.47
N ALA A 176 -15.59 24.50 6.57
CA ALA A 176 -16.25 23.22 6.68
C ALA A 176 -17.78 23.37 6.77
N PRO A 177 -18.55 22.62 5.97
CA PRO A 177 -20.02 22.61 6.10
C PRO A 177 -20.43 21.97 7.42
N VAL A 178 -21.39 22.59 8.11
CA VAL A 178 -21.91 22.10 9.39
C VAL A 178 -22.48 20.70 9.25
N GLY A 179 -22.01 19.76 10.08
CA GLY A 179 -22.55 18.40 10.16
C GLY A 179 -22.25 17.50 8.95
N ARG A 180 -21.35 17.90 8.04
CA ARG A 180 -20.98 17.11 6.86
C ARG A 180 -19.48 16.90 6.77
N GLY A 181 -19.08 15.69 6.38
CA GLY A 181 -17.68 15.33 6.20
C GLY A 181 -17.11 14.50 7.34
N ILE A 182 -15.84 14.09 7.21
CA ILE A 182 -15.09 13.36 8.24
C ILE A 182 -14.22 14.37 8.98
N ILE A 183 -14.45 14.50 10.28
CA ILE A 183 -13.71 15.44 11.13
C ILE A 183 -12.47 14.74 11.67
N LEU A 184 -11.31 15.30 11.41
CA LEU A 184 -10.04 14.96 12.05
C LEU A 184 -9.78 15.98 13.14
N LYS A 185 -9.86 15.57 14.41
CA LYS A 185 -9.48 16.41 15.56
C LYS A 185 -7.99 16.81 15.43
N PRO A 186 -7.54 17.89 16.09
CA PRO A 186 -6.14 18.35 15.96
C PRO A 186 -5.11 17.25 16.17
N GLN A 187 -5.28 16.41 17.21
CA GLN A 187 -4.39 15.27 17.47
C GLN A 187 -4.38 14.23 16.32
N GLN A 188 -5.51 14.06 15.63
CA GLN A 188 -5.61 13.19 14.47
C GLN A 188 -5.01 13.85 13.23
N ALA A 189 -5.28 15.15 12.99
CA ALA A 189 -4.74 15.89 11.84
C ALA A 189 -3.20 15.88 11.82
N VAL A 190 -2.54 15.91 12.96
CA VAL A 190 -1.08 15.80 13.10
C VAL A 190 -0.54 14.53 12.42
N LEU A 191 -1.29 13.42 12.41
CA LEU A 191 -0.88 12.17 11.81
C LEU A 191 -0.59 12.29 10.31
N LEU A 192 -1.35 13.10 9.59
CA LEU A 192 -1.09 13.38 8.16
C LEU A 192 0.27 14.08 7.96
N SER A 193 0.64 14.97 8.90
CA SER A 193 1.95 15.62 8.90
C SER A 193 3.07 14.65 9.27
N LEU A 194 2.86 13.78 10.27
CA LEU A 194 3.83 12.77 10.69
C LEU A 194 4.08 11.76 9.57
N ALA A 195 3.05 11.29 8.89
CA ALA A 195 3.20 10.39 7.73
C ALA A 195 4.06 11.00 6.60
N ARG A 196 4.09 12.34 6.49
CA ARG A 196 4.94 13.04 5.50
C ARG A 196 6.39 13.16 5.91
N LYS A 197 6.67 13.23 7.21
CA LYS A 197 7.98 13.57 7.77
C LYS A 197 8.77 12.35 8.22
N LEU A 198 8.09 11.28 8.63
CA LEU A 198 8.70 10.10 9.21
C LEU A 198 8.84 8.97 8.20
N ALA A 199 9.89 8.17 8.35
CA ALA A 199 9.97 6.86 7.71
C ALA A 199 8.91 5.91 8.28
N PRO A 200 8.48 4.85 7.55
CA PRO A 200 7.40 3.98 7.98
C PRO A 200 7.66 3.31 9.33
N GLU A 201 8.88 2.88 9.63
CA GLU A 201 9.24 2.31 10.94
C GLU A 201 9.03 3.31 12.08
N ALA A 202 9.50 4.56 11.89
CA ALA A 202 9.36 5.62 12.88
C ALA A 202 7.90 6.06 13.04
N PHE A 203 7.13 6.09 11.95
CA PHE A 203 5.71 6.36 11.99
C PHE A 203 4.96 5.27 12.78
N ILE A 204 5.18 4.01 12.48
CA ILE A 204 4.55 2.86 13.15
C ILE A 204 4.91 2.79 14.64
N ALA A 205 6.12 3.22 15.01
CA ALA A 205 6.59 3.20 16.39
C ALA A 205 5.91 4.23 17.30
N GLN A 206 5.13 5.18 16.77
CA GLN A 206 4.41 6.14 17.61
C GLN A 206 3.38 5.43 18.49
N SER A 207 3.42 5.64 19.79
CA SER A 207 2.64 4.89 20.80
C SER A 207 1.13 5.21 20.82
N VAL A 208 0.70 6.23 20.09
CA VAL A 208 -0.68 6.75 20.15
C VAL A 208 -1.66 6.09 19.18
N TYR A 209 -1.22 5.11 18.38
CA TYR A 209 -2.07 4.52 17.34
C TYR A 209 -3.00 3.45 17.89
N LYS A 210 -4.04 3.87 18.60
CA LYS A 210 -5.20 3.02 18.80
C LYS A 210 -6.07 3.02 17.53
N ARG A 211 -6.80 1.94 17.30
CA ARG A 211 -7.71 1.77 16.15
C ARG A 211 -8.66 2.97 15.96
N GLU A 212 -9.30 3.41 17.02
CA GLU A 212 -10.23 4.56 16.99
C GLU A 212 -9.58 5.84 16.47
N PHE A 213 -8.28 5.99 16.72
CA PHE A 213 -7.49 7.12 16.26
C PHE A 213 -7.21 7.04 14.75
N LEU A 214 -6.98 5.83 14.24
CA LEU A 214 -6.69 5.59 12.81
C LEU A 214 -7.95 5.56 11.94
N LYS A 215 -9.10 5.17 12.50
CA LYS A 215 -10.35 4.93 11.77
C LYS A 215 -10.79 6.08 10.83
N PRO A 216 -10.80 7.36 11.25
CA PRO A 216 -11.19 8.45 10.35
C PRO A 216 -10.25 8.59 9.12
N HIS A 217 -8.95 8.39 9.31
CA HIS A 217 -7.98 8.46 8.22
C HIS A 217 -8.17 7.32 7.23
N SER A 218 -8.34 6.09 7.74
CA SER A 218 -8.62 4.92 6.90
C SER A 218 -9.94 5.06 6.13
N ALA A 219 -10.95 5.71 6.70
CA ALA A 219 -12.18 6.01 5.98
C ALA A 219 -11.94 6.97 4.80
N ILE A 220 -11.05 7.96 4.96
CA ILE A 220 -10.67 8.89 3.91
C ILE A 220 -9.88 8.17 2.81
N THR A 221 -8.80 7.48 3.17
CA THR A 221 -7.92 6.83 2.19
C THR A 221 -8.65 5.77 1.38
N ARG A 222 -9.47 4.94 2.03
CA ARG A 222 -10.26 3.90 1.35
C ARG A 222 -11.34 4.46 0.44
N LYS A 223 -12.01 5.55 0.86
CA LYS A 223 -12.95 6.23 -0.03
C LYS A 223 -12.26 6.70 -1.30
N LEU A 224 -11.08 7.33 -1.19
CA LEU A 224 -10.28 7.75 -2.33
C LEU A 224 -9.85 6.56 -3.20
N ILE A 225 -9.30 5.51 -2.59
CA ILE A 225 -8.88 4.31 -3.31
C ILE A 225 -10.04 3.69 -4.09
N LYS A 226 -11.20 3.49 -3.46
CA LYS A 226 -12.39 2.97 -4.13
C LYS A 226 -12.86 3.85 -5.29
N GLN A 227 -12.81 5.17 -5.13
CA GLN A 227 -13.17 6.12 -6.19
C GLN A 227 -12.21 6.07 -7.38
N VAL A 228 -10.92 5.91 -7.13
CA VAL A 228 -9.90 5.80 -8.18
C VAL A 228 -9.99 4.48 -8.91
N LEU A 229 -10.15 3.38 -8.18
CA LEU A 229 -10.17 2.04 -8.76
C LEU A 229 -11.52 1.65 -9.34
N LEU A 230 -12.60 2.34 -8.97
CA LEU A 230 -13.99 2.04 -9.36
C LEU A 230 -14.43 0.60 -9.04
N ARG A 231 -13.82 -0.02 -8.04
CA ARG A 231 -14.09 -1.37 -7.57
C ARG A 231 -13.85 -1.54 -6.08
N ASP A 232 -14.38 -2.59 -5.50
CA ASP A 232 -14.06 -2.98 -4.14
C ASP A 232 -12.69 -3.66 -4.06
N LEU A 233 -12.09 -3.57 -2.87
CA LEU A 233 -10.79 -4.18 -2.57
C LEU A 233 -10.99 -5.64 -2.12
N GLU A 234 -10.11 -6.54 -2.59
CA GLU A 234 -10.24 -7.97 -2.33
C GLU A 234 -9.69 -8.39 -0.96
N TYR A 235 -8.53 -7.83 -0.57
CA TYR A 235 -7.72 -8.41 0.51
C TYR A 235 -7.83 -7.71 1.84
N TRP A 236 -8.21 -6.43 1.89
CA TRP A 236 -8.29 -5.66 3.12
C TRP A 236 -9.65 -5.00 3.26
N SER A 237 -10.55 -5.66 3.98
CA SER A 237 -11.90 -5.18 4.24
C SER A 237 -12.01 -4.52 5.63
N GLU A 238 -13.15 -3.90 5.90
CA GLU A 238 -13.49 -3.40 7.25
C GLU A 238 -13.44 -4.52 8.30
N LYS A 239 -13.79 -5.75 7.92
CA LYS A 239 -13.69 -6.94 8.79
C LYS A 239 -12.28 -7.22 9.29
N ASN A 240 -11.24 -6.91 8.52
CA ASN A 240 -9.86 -7.05 8.99
C ASN A 240 -9.52 -6.03 10.08
N TRP A 241 -10.22 -4.90 10.10
CA TRP A 241 -10.15 -3.95 11.20
C TRP A 241 -11.03 -4.37 12.39
N GLU A 242 -12.12 -5.11 12.16
CA GLU A 242 -13.03 -5.61 13.19
C GLU A 242 -12.51 -6.87 13.88
N ALA A 243 -11.76 -7.73 13.18
CA ALA A 243 -11.12 -8.93 13.73
C ALA A 243 -10.03 -8.64 14.79
N VAL A 244 -9.78 -7.37 15.09
CA VAL A 244 -8.85 -6.90 16.12
C VAL A 244 -9.48 -6.92 17.53
N GLU A 245 -10.75 -7.32 17.68
CA GLU A 245 -11.50 -7.29 18.95
C GLU A 245 -11.64 -8.64 19.66
N LEU A 246 -10.92 -9.70 19.25
CA LEU A 246 -10.96 -10.98 19.96
C LEU A 246 -9.66 -11.28 20.68
#